data_2c094176b6aa2818ea5430bf4f102ef1
#
_entry.id   2c094176b6aa2818ea5430bf4f102ef1
#
_cell.length_a   1.000
_cell.length_b   1.000
_cell.length_c   1.000
_cell.angle_alpha   90.00
_cell.angle_beta   90.00
_cell.angle_gamma   90.00
#
_symmetry.space_group_name_H-M   'P 1'
#
loop_
_entity.id
_entity.type
_entity.pdbx_description
1 polymer ?
#
loop_
_entity_poly.entity_id
_entity_poly.type
_entity_poly.pdbx_seq_one_letter_code
_entity_poly.pdbx_strand_id
1 'polypeptide(L)'
;EANDTELIEGFKTLYKVPEAKIKEFVEPIKIADYFHEEIKSGMIEMGYSIDWRREFTTIDPAYQKFIEWQFRNLKEKNLIVQGSHPVGWCPKDQNPVSQHDTLGDVEPDFTEYIIIKFDLDGVKIPVATLRPETLFGVTNIWINPQVTYQKIKVNDEIWITSPECARKLGFLEKKIEVIEDVSGSDFVGQSVKAPHSSDSIVILPASFVKSDNGTGIVMSVPAHAPFDYQALVDCKSGKNKSINSDLLSNIQNIEPISMIKTEGLGNIPAKDIVEKMGISDQDDPKLEDATKEIYSKEFYKGILADNTKQFAGKKISEAKDEIKEWITKIGTADILLELTNSPVKCRCGAECVVKLLTNQWFLDYSNKDWKKKAHVCFEKMNILPNEIRSEFDKVLDWLRERACARQ
;
A
#
# COMPACT_ATOMS: atom_id res chain seq x y z
N GLU A 1 -21.59 -19.42 12.97
CA GLU A 1 -20.64 -19.83 14.04
C GLU A 1 -21.21 -20.97 14.91
N ALA A 2 -22.48 -20.92 15.34
CA ALA A 2 -23.07 -22.00 16.15
C ALA A 2 -23.16 -23.37 15.45
N ASN A 3 -23.00 -23.42 14.13
CA ASN A 3 -23.03 -24.61 13.29
C ASN A 3 -21.70 -24.86 12.54
N ASP A 4 -20.61 -24.26 12.97
CA ASP A 4 -19.29 -24.48 12.40
C ASP A 4 -18.79 -25.89 12.81
N THR A 5 -18.96 -26.83 11.89
CA THR A 5 -18.64 -28.25 12.11
C THR A 5 -17.13 -28.47 12.27
N GLU A 6 -16.29 -27.67 11.60
CA GLU A 6 -14.84 -27.77 11.69
C GLU A 6 -14.34 -27.28 13.06
N LEU A 7 -14.86 -26.18 13.56
CA LEU A 7 -14.53 -25.64 14.88
C LEU A 7 -14.99 -26.59 16.00
N ILE A 8 -16.21 -27.13 15.90
CA ILE A 8 -16.74 -28.12 16.86
C ILE A 8 -15.90 -29.40 16.88
N GLU A 9 -15.50 -29.89 15.72
CA GLU A 9 -14.64 -31.05 15.61
C GLU A 9 -13.24 -30.77 16.17
N GLY A 10 -12.70 -29.58 15.98
CA GLY A 10 -11.45 -29.13 16.60
C GLY A 10 -11.53 -29.15 18.13
N PHE A 11 -12.62 -28.64 18.71
CA PHE A 11 -12.83 -28.72 20.18
C PHE A 11 -12.88 -30.15 20.68
N LYS A 12 -13.53 -31.07 19.95
CA LYS A 12 -13.64 -32.50 20.34
C LYS A 12 -12.33 -33.25 20.21
N THR A 13 -11.68 -33.16 19.07
CA THR A 13 -10.55 -34.02 18.71
C THR A 13 -9.21 -33.47 19.17
N LEU A 14 -8.96 -32.18 18.94
CA LEU A 14 -7.68 -31.52 19.26
C LEU A 14 -7.62 -31.14 20.74
N TYR A 15 -8.65 -30.43 21.23
CA TYR A 15 -8.67 -29.92 22.60
C TYR A 15 -9.36 -30.83 23.59
N LYS A 16 -10.00 -31.93 23.13
CA LYS A 16 -10.68 -32.95 23.95
C LYS A 16 -11.72 -32.36 24.92
N VAL A 17 -12.38 -31.27 24.51
CA VAL A 17 -13.41 -30.64 25.32
C VAL A 17 -14.62 -31.54 25.45
N PRO A 18 -15.16 -31.77 26.66
CA PRO A 18 -16.38 -32.55 26.85
C PRO A 18 -17.57 -32.02 26.05
N GLU A 19 -18.32 -32.90 25.42
CA GLU A 19 -19.42 -32.47 24.51
C GLU A 19 -20.49 -31.62 25.21
N ALA A 20 -20.71 -31.85 26.52
CA ALA A 20 -21.60 -31.01 27.32
C ALA A 20 -21.13 -29.55 27.40
N LYS A 21 -19.80 -29.32 27.45
CA LYS A 21 -19.21 -28.00 27.51
C LYS A 21 -19.23 -27.30 26.16
N ILE A 22 -19.04 -28.02 25.06
CA ILE A 22 -19.10 -27.44 23.70
C ILE A 22 -20.45 -26.80 23.44
N LYS A 23 -21.54 -27.35 24.00
CA LYS A 23 -22.88 -26.72 23.86
C LYS A 23 -23.00 -25.36 24.53
N GLU A 24 -22.20 -25.10 25.58
CA GLU A 24 -22.15 -23.79 26.27
C GLU A 24 -21.35 -22.76 25.45
N PHE A 25 -20.50 -23.18 24.51
CA PHE A 25 -19.60 -22.34 23.73
C PHE A 25 -20.31 -21.46 22.65
N VAL A 26 -21.62 -21.53 22.59
CA VAL A 26 -22.45 -20.53 21.88
C VAL A 26 -22.23 -19.15 22.49
N GLU A 27 -21.93 -19.06 23.78
CA GLU A 27 -21.53 -17.86 24.45
C GLU A 27 -20.00 -17.74 24.47
N PRO A 28 -19.37 -16.76 23.77
CA PRO A 28 -17.90 -16.65 23.69
C PRO A 28 -17.19 -16.60 25.03
N ILE A 29 -17.82 -16.03 26.06
CA ILE A 29 -17.27 -15.98 27.42
C ILE A 29 -17.04 -17.38 28.00
N LYS A 30 -17.91 -18.35 27.67
CA LYS A 30 -17.78 -19.73 28.16
C LYS A 30 -16.57 -20.45 27.56
N ILE A 31 -16.17 -20.09 26.33
CA ILE A 31 -14.93 -20.57 25.74
C ILE A 31 -13.74 -20.04 26.54
N ALA A 32 -13.74 -18.72 26.79
CA ALA A 32 -12.67 -18.07 27.55
C ALA A 32 -12.54 -18.66 28.96
N ASP A 33 -13.66 -18.76 29.70
CA ASP A 33 -13.71 -19.31 31.05
C ASP A 33 -13.18 -20.77 31.10
N TYR A 34 -13.60 -21.60 30.13
CA TYR A 34 -13.16 -23.02 30.08
C TYR A 34 -11.65 -23.11 29.88
N PHE A 35 -11.12 -22.46 28.85
CA PHE A 35 -9.69 -22.54 28.54
C PHE A 35 -8.83 -21.79 29.58
N HIS A 36 -9.37 -20.77 30.24
CA HIS A 36 -8.70 -20.10 31.37
C HIS A 36 -8.41 -21.11 32.49
N GLU A 37 -9.41 -21.87 32.91
CA GLU A 37 -9.25 -22.91 33.96
C GLU A 37 -8.33 -24.06 33.53
N GLU A 38 -8.41 -24.51 32.26
CA GLU A 38 -7.53 -25.54 31.72
C GLU A 38 -6.06 -25.08 31.73
N ILE A 39 -5.78 -23.86 31.27
CA ILE A 39 -4.43 -23.27 31.26
C ILE A 39 -3.90 -23.12 32.70
N LYS A 40 -4.73 -22.60 33.60
CA LYS A 40 -4.37 -22.45 35.00
C LYS A 40 -4.04 -23.78 35.66
N SER A 41 -4.89 -24.81 35.46
CA SER A 41 -4.65 -26.15 35.96
C SER A 41 -3.32 -26.73 35.43
N GLY A 42 -3.09 -26.60 34.11
CA GLY A 42 -1.84 -27.05 33.51
C GLY A 42 -0.60 -26.31 34.07
N MET A 43 -0.67 -25.04 34.33
CA MET A 43 0.42 -24.29 34.95
C MET A 43 0.67 -24.72 36.38
N ILE A 44 -0.38 -25.01 37.17
CA ILE A 44 -0.26 -25.55 38.54
C ILE A 44 0.37 -26.92 38.52
N GLU A 45 -0.08 -27.83 37.64
CA GLU A 45 0.47 -29.20 37.51
C GLU A 45 1.94 -29.15 37.08
N MET A 46 2.34 -28.24 36.23
CA MET A 46 3.73 -28.01 35.82
C MET A 46 4.60 -27.38 36.93
N GLY A 47 4.02 -26.97 38.05
CA GLY A 47 4.73 -26.40 39.19
C GLY A 47 5.19 -24.95 38.95
N TYR A 48 4.53 -24.17 38.07
CA TYR A 48 4.86 -22.76 37.90
C TYR A 48 4.65 -21.96 39.19
N SER A 49 5.64 -21.14 39.55
CA SER A 49 5.58 -20.25 40.72
C SER A 49 4.84 -18.97 40.40
N ILE A 50 3.50 -19.03 40.43
CA ILE A 50 2.59 -17.91 40.11
C ILE A 50 1.78 -17.58 41.36
N ASP A 51 1.62 -16.27 41.62
CA ASP A 51 0.74 -15.76 42.67
C ASP A 51 -0.72 -15.67 42.16
N TRP A 52 -1.44 -16.76 42.23
CA TRP A 52 -2.85 -16.87 41.79
C TRP A 52 -3.84 -15.96 42.54
N ARG A 53 -3.41 -15.31 43.59
CA ARG A 53 -4.23 -14.27 44.24
C ARG A 53 -4.39 -13.00 43.39
N ARG A 54 -3.56 -12.83 42.37
CA ARG A 54 -3.55 -11.68 41.45
C ARG A 54 -4.10 -12.04 40.08
N GLU A 55 -4.97 -13.00 40.05
CA GLU A 55 -5.65 -13.41 38.83
C GLU A 55 -6.72 -12.39 38.42
N PHE A 56 -6.73 -12.00 37.16
CA PHE A 56 -7.75 -11.11 36.60
C PHE A 56 -7.85 -11.33 35.09
N THR A 57 -8.96 -10.89 34.51
CA THR A 57 -9.17 -10.86 33.08
C THR A 57 -9.31 -9.40 32.57
N THR A 58 -9.04 -9.19 31.28
CA THR A 58 -9.18 -7.86 30.68
C THR A 58 -10.63 -7.37 30.59
N ILE A 59 -11.60 -8.26 30.79
CA ILE A 59 -13.03 -7.94 30.82
C ILE A 59 -13.58 -7.71 32.23
N ASP A 60 -12.77 -7.86 33.27
CA ASP A 60 -13.19 -7.62 34.64
C ASP A 60 -13.57 -6.16 34.86
N PRO A 61 -14.62 -5.87 35.61
CA PRO A 61 -15.07 -4.49 35.88
C PRO A 61 -13.98 -3.59 36.47
N ALA A 62 -13.11 -4.12 37.30
CA ALA A 62 -11.99 -3.39 37.89
C ALA A 62 -10.97 -2.99 36.83
N TYR A 63 -10.63 -3.92 35.87
CA TYR A 63 -9.73 -3.66 34.80
C TYR A 63 -10.32 -2.63 33.81
N GLN A 64 -11.62 -2.75 33.48
CA GLN A 64 -12.30 -1.78 32.61
C GLN A 64 -12.25 -0.36 33.21
N LYS A 65 -12.50 -0.21 34.50
CA LYS A 65 -12.38 1.09 35.19
C LYS A 65 -10.97 1.66 35.15
N PHE A 66 -9.97 0.81 35.25
CA PHE A 66 -8.56 1.22 35.08
C PHE A 66 -8.29 1.75 33.68
N ILE A 67 -8.75 1.06 32.64
CA ILE A 67 -8.60 1.50 31.24
C ILE A 67 -9.35 2.83 31.02
N GLU A 68 -10.57 2.99 31.51
CA GLU A 68 -11.31 4.26 31.44
C GLU A 68 -10.55 5.40 32.13
N TRP A 69 -9.98 5.14 33.29
CA TRP A 69 -9.15 6.12 34.01
C TRP A 69 -7.91 6.49 33.21
N GLN A 70 -7.21 5.50 32.67
CA GLN A 70 -6.02 5.72 31.86
C GLN A 70 -6.34 6.56 30.63
N PHE A 71 -7.43 6.23 29.92
CA PHE A 71 -7.88 6.98 28.75
C PHE A 71 -8.18 8.44 29.09
N ARG A 72 -8.95 8.69 30.15
CA ARG A 72 -9.26 10.06 30.62
C ARG A 72 -8.00 10.85 30.97
N ASN A 73 -7.08 10.24 31.72
CA ASN A 73 -5.82 10.87 32.10
C ASN A 73 -4.95 11.23 30.91
N LEU A 74 -4.87 10.36 29.89
CA LEU A 74 -4.14 10.64 28.66
C LEU A 74 -4.81 11.75 27.83
N LYS A 75 -6.16 11.77 27.81
CA LYS A 75 -6.93 12.80 27.11
C LYS A 75 -6.73 14.18 27.75
N GLU A 76 -6.81 14.29 29.08
CA GLU A 76 -6.52 15.51 29.81
C GLU A 76 -5.12 16.06 29.59
N LYS A 77 -4.16 15.17 29.33
CA LYS A 77 -2.77 15.53 29.00
C LYS A 77 -2.52 15.79 27.51
N ASN A 78 -3.54 15.73 26.66
CA ASN A 78 -3.43 15.85 25.21
C ASN A 78 -2.43 14.84 24.60
N LEU A 79 -2.40 13.61 25.11
CA LEU A 79 -1.56 12.52 24.63
C LEU A 79 -2.33 11.48 23.82
N ILE A 80 -3.62 11.72 23.58
CA ILE A 80 -4.44 10.99 22.62
C ILE A 80 -5.11 11.98 21.68
N VAL A 81 -5.20 11.56 20.43
CA VAL A 81 -5.78 12.33 19.32
C VAL A 81 -6.82 11.50 18.59
N GLN A 82 -7.77 12.17 17.97
CA GLN A 82 -8.72 11.51 17.08
C GLN A 82 -8.29 11.74 15.63
N GLY A 83 -8.33 10.71 14.83
CA GLY A 83 -7.88 10.79 13.44
C GLY A 83 -8.29 9.60 12.60
N SER A 84 -7.78 9.57 11.38
CA SER A 84 -7.93 8.46 10.43
C SER A 84 -6.61 7.73 10.28
N HIS A 85 -6.67 6.39 10.17
CA HIS A 85 -5.47 5.58 10.02
C HIS A 85 -5.72 4.41 9.07
N PRO A 86 -4.81 4.15 8.13
CA PRO A 86 -4.88 2.97 7.30
C PRO A 86 -4.48 1.73 8.12
N VAL A 87 -5.21 0.64 7.90
CA VAL A 87 -4.96 -0.67 8.53
C VAL A 87 -5.10 -1.78 7.51
N GLY A 88 -4.39 -2.89 7.72
CA GLY A 88 -4.74 -4.13 7.06
C GLY A 88 -6.15 -4.56 7.47
N TRP A 89 -6.97 -4.99 6.54
CA TRP A 89 -8.39 -5.27 6.75
C TRP A 89 -8.83 -6.57 6.08
N CYS A 90 -9.53 -7.41 6.81
CA CYS A 90 -10.21 -8.57 6.24
C CYS A 90 -11.63 -8.18 5.83
N PRO A 91 -11.96 -8.17 4.51
CA PRO A 91 -13.29 -7.78 4.06
C PRO A 91 -14.37 -8.81 4.40
N LYS A 92 -14.01 -10.08 4.64
CA LYS A 92 -14.94 -11.14 5.04
C LYS A 92 -15.28 -11.06 6.53
N ASP A 93 -14.27 -10.96 7.39
CA ASP A 93 -14.46 -10.94 8.85
C ASP A 93 -14.80 -9.53 9.36
N GLN A 94 -14.71 -8.51 8.48
CA GLN A 94 -14.97 -7.11 8.83
C GLN A 94 -14.13 -6.61 10.02
N ASN A 95 -12.86 -7.04 10.07
CA ASN A 95 -11.93 -6.72 11.16
C ASN A 95 -10.57 -6.26 10.64
N PRO A 96 -9.88 -5.36 11.38
CA PRO A 96 -8.46 -5.10 11.16
C PRO A 96 -7.64 -6.38 11.38
N VAL A 97 -6.61 -6.55 10.55
CA VAL A 97 -5.69 -7.68 10.64
C VAL A 97 -4.28 -7.19 10.95
N SER A 98 -3.58 -7.96 11.78
CA SER A 98 -2.16 -7.82 12.07
C SER A 98 -1.43 -9.09 11.61
N GLN A 99 -0.12 -9.13 11.78
CA GLN A 99 0.71 -10.29 11.44
C GLN A 99 0.11 -11.62 11.91
N HIS A 100 -0.35 -11.68 13.16
CA HIS A 100 -0.90 -12.92 13.74
C HIS A 100 -2.30 -13.29 13.25
N ASP A 101 -2.97 -12.42 12.51
CA ASP A 101 -4.29 -12.68 11.94
C ASP A 101 -4.20 -13.16 10.49
N THR A 102 -3.00 -13.23 9.92
CA THR A 102 -2.73 -13.63 8.54
C THR A 102 -2.22 -15.06 8.43
N LEU A 103 -2.44 -15.68 7.28
CA LEU A 103 -1.82 -16.98 6.95
C LEU A 103 -0.33 -16.77 6.71
N GLY A 104 0.49 -17.56 7.43
CA GLY A 104 1.95 -17.48 7.36
C GLY A 104 2.56 -16.33 8.18
N ASP A 105 1.80 -15.73 9.10
CA ASP A 105 2.25 -14.65 9.99
C ASP A 105 2.91 -13.47 9.23
N VAL A 106 2.31 -13.08 8.11
CA VAL A 106 2.76 -11.97 7.27
C VAL A 106 2.24 -10.65 7.82
N GLU A 107 3.13 -9.69 8.10
CA GLU A 107 2.73 -8.33 8.47
C GLU A 107 2.03 -7.65 7.29
N PRO A 108 0.81 -7.11 7.45
CA PRO A 108 0.09 -6.42 6.38
C PRO A 108 0.58 -4.98 6.22
N ASP A 109 1.86 -4.80 5.88
CA ASP A 109 2.42 -3.50 5.54
C ASP A 109 1.79 -2.95 4.27
N PHE A 110 1.69 -1.64 4.16
CA PHE A 110 1.09 -0.99 3.00
C PHE A 110 2.00 0.06 2.39
N THR A 111 1.84 0.22 1.09
CA THR A 111 2.52 1.20 0.26
C THR A 111 1.53 2.25 -0.21
N GLU A 112 1.93 3.50 -0.15
CA GLU A 112 1.16 4.63 -0.66
C GLU A 112 1.53 4.91 -2.10
N TYR A 113 0.60 4.66 -3.02
CA TYR A 113 0.69 5.10 -4.40
C TYR A 113 0.08 6.49 -4.56
N ILE A 114 0.71 7.31 -5.36
CA ILE A 114 0.15 8.57 -5.81
C ILE A 114 -0.58 8.30 -7.13
N ILE A 115 -1.87 8.55 -7.15
CA ILE A 115 -2.67 8.52 -8.37
C ILE A 115 -2.51 9.88 -9.06
N ILE A 116 -2.09 9.85 -10.32
CA ILE A 116 -2.03 11.03 -11.19
C ILE A 116 -3.14 10.91 -12.24
N LYS A 117 -3.99 11.93 -12.35
CA LYS A 117 -5.18 11.90 -13.19
C LYS A 117 -4.91 12.60 -14.52
N PHE A 118 -4.83 11.83 -15.59
CA PHE A 118 -4.82 12.33 -16.97
C PHE A 118 -6.26 12.55 -17.44
N ASP A 119 -6.48 13.50 -18.34
CA ASP A 119 -7.81 13.87 -18.79
C ASP A 119 -8.10 13.38 -20.21
N LEU A 120 -9.18 12.62 -20.37
CA LEU A 120 -9.73 12.15 -21.63
C LEU A 120 -11.10 12.77 -21.80
N ASP A 121 -11.17 13.98 -22.35
CA ASP A 121 -12.42 14.70 -22.60
C ASP A 121 -13.38 14.79 -21.39
N GLY A 122 -12.80 15.04 -20.20
CA GLY A 122 -13.52 15.15 -18.94
C GLY A 122 -13.60 13.84 -18.14
N VAL A 123 -13.25 12.69 -18.73
CA VAL A 123 -13.07 11.42 -18.04
C VAL A 123 -11.62 11.31 -17.57
N LYS A 124 -11.40 10.91 -16.33
CA LYS A 124 -10.04 10.74 -15.79
C LYS A 124 -9.50 9.36 -16.10
N ILE A 125 -8.26 9.33 -16.57
CA ILE A 125 -7.44 8.12 -16.71
C ILE A 125 -6.42 8.17 -15.56
N PRO A 126 -6.71 7.56 -14.41
CA PRO A 126 -5.84 7.60 -13.25
C PRO A 126 -4.69 6.59 -13.41
N VAL A 127 -3.48 7.01 -13.14
CA VAL A 127 -2.29 6.16 -13.11
C VAL A 127 -1.69 6.16 -11.71
N ALA A 128 -1.34 5.00 -11.18
CA ALA A 128 -0.73 4.88 -9.86
C ALA A 128 0.79 4.80 -9.99
N THR A 129 1.52 5.59 -9.21
CA THR A 129 2.98 5.59 -9.22
C THR A 129 3.57 5.76 -7.82
N LEU A 130 4.74 5.13 -7.60
CA LEU A 130 5.59 5.37 -6.44
C LEU A 130 6.63 6.47 -6.70
N ARG A 131 6.69 6.95 -7.96
CA ARG A 131 7.70 7.88 -8.45
C ARG A 131 7.04 9.11 -9.11
N PRO A 132 6.39 9.99 -8.34
CA PRO A 132 5.68 11.15 -8.89
C PRO A 132 6.59 12.10 -9.66
N GLU A 133 7.88 12.12 -9.36
CA GLU A 133 8.88 12.91 -10.08
C GLU A 133 8.96 12.54 -11.57
N THR A 134 8.60 11.30 -11.91
CA THR A 134 8.68 10.85 -13.30
C THR A 134 7.58 11.38 -14.20
N LEU A 135 6.61 12.10 -13.64
CA LEU A 135 5.58 12.80 -14.43
C LEU A 135 6.14 13.71 -15.52
N PHE A 136 7.30 14.32 -15.29
CA PHE A 136 7.95 15.23 -16.25
C PHE A 136 8.59 14.54 -17.46
N GLY A 137 8.69 13.21 -17.42
CA GLY A 137 9.27 12.42 -18.52
C GLY A 137 8.26 11.49 -19.19
N VAL A 138 6.97 11.67 -18.90
CA VAL A 138 5.93 10.82 -19.46
C VAL A 138 5.78 11.03 -20.97
N THR A 139 5.73 9.92 -21.74
CA THR A 139 5.62 9.96 -23.19
C THR A 139 4.32 9.39 -23.73
N ASN A 140 3.77 8.41 -23.02
CA ASN A 140 2.51 7.74 -23.36
C ASN A 140 1.91 7.10 -22.10
N ILE A 141 0.70 6.59 -22.22
CA ILE A 141 0.02 5.78 -21.19
C ILE A 141 -0.04 4.34 -21.66
N TRP A 142 0.22 3.38 -20.78
CA TRP A 142 0.05 1.95 -21.05
C TRP A 142 -1.29 1.44 -20.54
N ILE A 143 -2.02 0.72 -21.38
CA ILE A 143 -3.23 -0.01 -21.03
C ILE A 143 -3.15 -1.45 -21.56
N ASN A 144 -3.73 -2.40 -20.85
CA ASN A 144 -3.81 -3.78 -21.35
C ASN A 144 -5.10 -3.96 -22.16
N PRO A 145 -5.03 -4.15 -23.49
CA PRO A 145 -6.22 -4.25 -24.34
C PRO A 145 -7.07 -5.49 -24.09
N GLN A 146 -6.54 -6.49 -23.37
CA GLN A 146 -7.25 -7.73 -23.06
C GLN A 146 -7.99 -7.69 -21.70
N VAL A 147 -7.79 -6.61 -20.92
CA VAL A 147 -8.42 -6.42 -19.62
C VAL A 147 -9.73 -5.67 -19.77
N THR A 148 -10.75 -6.10 -19.05
CA THR A 148 -11.97 -5.34 -18.85
C THR A 148 -11.75 -4.33 -17.72
N TYR A 149 -11.90 -3.07 -18.03
CA TYR A 149 -11.87 -1.95 -17.09
C TYR A 149 -13.28 -1.55 -16.69
N GLN A 150 -13.39 -0.67 -15.73
CA GLN A 150 -14.66 -0.10 -15.30
C GLN A 150 -14.62 1.42 -15.43
N LYS A 151 -15.68 1.96 -16.00
CA LYS A 151 -16.01 3.36 -15.87
C LYS A 151 -16.76 3.56 -14.58
N ILE A 152 -16.18 4.30 -13.66
CA ILE A 152 -16.71 4.50 -12.31
C ILE A 152 -16.85 5.97 -12.00
N LYS A 153 -17.80 6.30 -11.14
CA LYS A 153 -17.88 7.60 -10.51
C LYS A 153 -17.16 7.53 -9.16
N VAL A 154 -16.14 8.37 -9.00
CA VAL A 154 -15.38 8.51 -7.76
C VAL A 154 -15.67 9.88 -7.19
N ASN A 155 -16.49 9.97 -6.13
CA ASN A 155 -17.06 11.21 -5.63
C ASN A 155 -17.78 11.98 -6.77
N ASP A 156 -17.19 13.05 -7.29
CA ASP A 156 -17.77 13.88 -8.36
C ASP A 156 -17.06 13.74 -9.72
N GLU A 157 -16.07 12.87 -9.85
CA GLU A 157 -15.31 12.63 -11.07
C GLU A 157 -15.65 11.29 -11.70
N ILE A 158 -15.53 11.20 -13.02
CA ILE A 158 -15.63 9.92 -13.75
C ILE A 158 -14.23 9.43 -14.07
N TRP A 159 -13.96 8.16 -13.68
CA TRP A 159 -12.67 7.51 -13.87
C TRP A 159 -12.79 6.23 -14.69
N ILE A 160 -11.72 5.88 -15.44
CA ILE A 160 -11.54 4.55 -16.02
C ILE A 160 -10.45 3.85 -15.22
N THR A 161 -10.75 2.70 -14.63
CA THR A 161 -9.79 1.97 -13.80
C THR A 161 -10.10 0.47 -13.81
N SER A 162 -9.19 -0.36 -13.29
CA SER A 162 -9.47 -1.78 -13.12
C SER A 162 -10.55 -2.02 -12.06
N PRO A 163 -11.33 -3.12 -12.17
CA PRO A 163 -12.32 -3.49 -11.15
C PRO A 163 -11.70 -3.63 -9.75
N GLU A 164 -10.47 -4.15 -9.69
CA GLU A 164 -9.75 -4.32 -8.44
C GLU A 164 -9.39 -2.98 -7.78
N CYS A 165 -8.95 -2.01 -8.56
CA CYS A 165 -8.73 -0.65 -8.05
C CYS A 165 -10.03 -0.01 -7.55
N ALA A 166 -11.13 -0.12 -8.30
CA ALA A 166 -12.44 0.37 -7.88
C ALA A 166 -12.85 -0.22 -6.52
N ARG A 167 -12.65 -1.53 -6.34
CA ARG A 167 -12.89 -2.23 -5.07
C ARG A 167 -12.01 -1.68 -3.94
N LYS A 168 -10.70 -1.52 -4.17
CA LYS A 168 -9.75 -1.01 -3.17
C LYS A 168 -10.07 0.42 -2.75
N LEU A 169 -10.40 1.30 -3.70
CA LEU A 169 -10.79 2.68 -3.43
C LEU A 169 -12.01 2.79 -2.50
N GLY A 170 -12.95 1.85 -2.59
CA GLY A 170 -14.12 1.79 -1.70
C GLY A 170 -13.76 1.59 -0.22
N PHE A 171 -12.61 1.01 0.10
CA PHE A 171 -12.10 0.88 1.47
C PHE A 171 -11.35 2.13 1.97
N LEU A 172 -11.09 3.10 1.08
CA LEU A 172 -10.38 4.35 1.38
C LEU A 172 -11.33 5.56 1.52
N GLU A 173 -12.58 5.32 1.96
CA GLU A 173 -13.64 6.31 2.16
C GLU A 173 -14.06 7.10 0.90
N LYS A 174 -13.83 6.54 -0.27
CA LYS A 174 -14.33 7.11 -1.52
C LYS A 174 -15.71 6.57 -1.85
N LYS A 175 -16.60 7.45 -2.31
CA LYS A 175 -17.89 7.03 -2.86
C LYS A 175 -17.67 6.50 -4.27
N ILE A 176 -17.85 5.20 -4.45
CA ILE A 176 -17.64 4.53 -5.72
C ILE A 176 -18.98 4.06 -6.26
N GLU A 177 -19.28 4.42 -7.50
CA GLU A 177 -20.43 3.93 -8.26
C GLU A 177 -19.93 3.39 -9.60
N VAL A 178 -20.16 2.11 -9.86
CA VAL A 178 -19.81 1.49 -11.15
C VAL A 178 -20.87 1.89 -12.16
N ILE A 179 -20.46 2.49 -13.28
CA ILE A 179 -21.35 2.95 -14.34
C ILE A 179 -21.48 1.86 -15.41
N GLU A 180 -20.35 1.38 -15.95
CA GLU A 180 -20.31 0.37 -17.01
C GLU A 180 -18.92 -0.30 -17.06
N ASP A 181 -18.89 -1.51 -17.62
CA ASP A 181 -17.66 -2.18 -17.99
C ASP A 181 -17.24 -1.74 -19.39
N VAL A 182 -15.92 -1.52 -19.58
CA VAL A 182 -15.33 -1.03 -20.83
C VAL A 182 -14.12 -1.88 -21.20
N SER A 183 -13.87 -2.08 -22.49
CA SER A 183 -12.70 -2.85 -22.93
C SER A 183 -11.44 -1.96 -22.95
N GLY A 184 -10.31 -2.50 -22.49
CA GLY A 184 -9.02 -1.80 -22.64
C GLY A 184 -8.66 -1.49 -24.09
N SER A 185 -9.14 -2.31 -25.05
CA SER A 185 -8.93 -2.07 -26.48
C SER A 185 -9.58 -0.79 -26.99
N ASP A 186 -10.64 -0.31 -26.32
CA ASP A 186 -11.39 0.88 -26.75
C ASP A 186 -10.59 2.17 -26.56
N PHE A 187 -9.59 2.13 -25.69
CA PHE A 187 -8.73 3.28 -25.37
C PHE A 187 -7.43 3.34 -26.16
N VAL A 188 -7.04 2.24 -26.83
CA VAL A 188 -5.80 2.19 -27.61
C VAL A 188 -5.84 3.20 -28.76
N GLY A 189 -4.83 4.06 -28.83
CA GLY A 189 -4.72 5.14 -29.83
C GLY A 189 -5.44 6.43 -29.46
N GLN A 190 -6.24 6.46 -28.40
CA GLN A 190 -6.82 7.70 -27.88
C GLN A 190 -5.72 8.56 -27.21
N SER A 191 -5.99 9.85 -27.10
CA SER A 191 -5.05 10.83 -26.53
C SER A 191 -5.61 11.46 -25.28
N VAL A 192 -4.80 11.53 -24.24
CA VAL A 192 -5.11 12.17 -22.96
C VAL A 192 -4.28 13.42 -22.74
N LYS A 193 -4.80 14.37 -21.97
CA LYS A 193 -4.05 15.58 -21.57
C LYS A 193 -3.27 15.30 -20.29
N ALA A 194 -1.99 15.65 -20.29
CA ALA A 194 -1.14 15.52 -19.12
C ALA A 194 -1.47 16.62 -18.08
N PRO A 195 -1.51 16.29 -16.78
CA PRO A 195 -1.91 17.25 -15.75
C PRO A 195 -0.90 18.37 -15.49
N HIS A 196 0.36 18.20 -15.88
CA HIS A 196 1.44 19.17 -15.67
C HIS A 196 1.72 20.07 -16.88
N SER A 197 1.15 19.76 -18.04
CA SER A 197 1.34 20.48 -19.29
C SER A 197 0.06 20.45 -20.13
N SER A 198 0.06 21.14 -21.26
CA SER A 198 -1.01 21.06 -22.26
C SER A 198 -0.80 19.95 -23.30
N ASP A 199 0.23 19.14 -23.12
CA ASP A 199 0.62 18.12 -24.09
C ASP A 199 -0.41 16.99 -24.16
N SER A 200 -0.63 16.51 -25.38
CA SER A 200 -1.47 15.36 -25.66
C SER A 200 -0.60 14.12 -25.70
N ILE A 201 -0.96 13.13 -24.91
CA ILE A 201 -0.22 11.88 -24.72
C ILE A 201 -1.08 10.71 -25.19
N VAL A 202 -0.54 9.85 -26.04
CA VAL A 202 -1.27 8.70 -26.61
C VAL A 202 -1.34 7.53 -25.63
N ILE A 203 -2.45 6.80 -25.66
CA ILE A 203 -2.62 5.53 -24.95
C ILE A 203 -2.18 4.38 -25.87
N LEU A 204 -1.24 3.56 -25.39
CA LEU A 204 -0.65 2.45 -26.12
C LEU A 204 -0.91 1.11 -25.41
N PRO A 205 -0.97 -0.01 -26.17
CA PRO A 205 -1.19 -1.33 -25.61
C PRO A 205 0.07 -1.93 -25.01
N ALA A 206 -0.04 -2.54 -23.80
CA ALA A 206 1.04 -3.30 -23.19
C ALA A 206 0.51 -4.50 -22.41
N SER A 207 1.14 -5.68 -22.60
CA SER A 207 0.76 -6.93 -21.92
C SER A 207 1.24 -6.98 -20.47
N PHE A 208 2.31 -6.29 -20.12
CA PHE A 208 2.87 -6.27 -18.77
C PHE A 208 1.98 -5.52 -17.75
N VAL A 209 0.99 -4.72 -18.22
CA VAL A 209 0.06 -4.00 -17.34
C VAL A 209 -0.91 -4.98 -16.70
N LYS A 210 -0.81 -5.10 -15.37
CA LYS A 210 -1.66 -5.97 -14.54
C LYS A 210 -2.84 -5.21 -13.99
N SER A 211 -4.03 -5.83 -14.03
CA SER A 211 -5.27 -5.22 -13.53
C SER A 211 -5.39 -5.19 -12.00
N ASP A 212 -4.63 -6.02 -11.30
CA ASP A 212 -4.63 -6.17 -9.84
C ASP A 212 -3.66 -5.23 -9.11
N ASN A 213 -2.82 -4.50 -9.85
CA ASN A 213 -1.83 -3.58 -9.32
C ASN A 213 -2.15 -2.12 -9.66
N GLY A 214 -2.13 -1.26 -8.66
CA GLY A 214 -2.42 0.16 -8.83
C GLY A 214 -3.81 0.38 -9.43
N THR A 215 -3.88 1.22 -10.44
CA THR A 215 -5.14 1.52 -11.17
C THR A 215 -5.40 0.58 -12.35
N GLY A 216 -4.46 -0.33 -12.66
CA GLY A 216 -4.50 -1.14 -13.87
C GLY A 216 -4.11 -0.36 -15.13
N ILE A 217 -3.63 0.87 -14.99
CA ILE A 217 -3.15 1.75 -16.06
C ILE A 217 -1.84 2.38 -15.61
N VAL A 218 -0.85 2.48 -16.50
CA VAL A 218 0.51 2.90 -16.15
C VAL A 218 0.95 4.06 -17.03
N MET A 219 1.56 5.09 -16.45
CA MET A 219 2.25 6.12 -17.22
C MET A 219 3.62 5.63 -17.67
N SER A 220 3.97 5.91 -18.90
CA SER A 220 5.21 5.48 -19.55
C SER A 220 6.32 6.50 -19.39
N VAL A 221 7.46 6.06 -18.88
CA VAL A 221 8.66 6.88 -18.68
C VAL A 221 9.88 6.16 -19.27
N PRO A 222 9.97 5.99 -20.60
CA PRO A 222 10.91 5.08 -21.25
C PRO A 222 12.38 5.47 -21.09
N ALA A 223 12.70 6.69 -20.65
CA ALA A 223 14.08 7.05 -20.35
C ALA A 223 14.60 6.38 -19.06
N HIS A 224 13.72 6.11 -18.07
CA HIS A 224 14.09 5.71 -16.72
C HIS A 224 13.46 4.38 -16.27
N ALA A 225 12.51 3.84 -17.03
CA ALA A 225 11.82 2.58 -16.74
C ALA A 225 12.10 1.54 -17.84
N PRO A 226 12.85 0.45 -17.54
CA PRO A 226 13.18 -0.58 -18.54
C PRO A 226 11.97 -1.25 -19.19
N PHE A 227 10.91 -1.53 -18.42
CA PHE A 227 9.66 -2.06 -18.98
C PHE A 227 9.05 -1.10 -20.02
N ASP A 228 8.99 0.20 -19.70
CA ASP A 228 8.42 1.21 -20.60
C ASP A 228 9.25 1.37 -21.85
N TYR A 229 10.60 1.35 -21.71
CA TYR A 229 11.50 1.43 -22.86
C TYR A 229 11.31 0.26 -23.79
N GLN A 230 11.35 -0.97 -23.27
CA GLN A 230 11.22 -2.17 -24.09
C GLN A 230 9.84 -2.26 -24.74
N ALA A 231 8.77 -1.96 -24.02
CA ALA A 231 7.42 -1.95 -24.57
C ALA A 231 7.26 -0.90 -25.69
N LEU A 232 7.89 0.28 -25.56
CA LEU A 232 7.90 1.28 -26.63
C LEU A 232 8.66 0.79 -27.87
N VAL A 233 9.79 0.12 -27.69
CA VAL A 233 10.56 -0.50 -28.79
C VAL A 233 9.71 -1.58 -29.50
N ASP A 234 9.02 -2.44 -28.74
CA ASP A 234 8.14 -3.47 -29.28
C ASP A 234 6.96 -2.88 -30.07
N CYS A 235 6.38 -1.79 -29.57
CA CYS A 235 5.34 -1.06 -30.28
C CYS A 235 5.86 -0.46 -31.61
N LYS A 236 7.00 0.23 -31.58
CA LYS A 236 7.62 0.84 -32.78
C LYS A 236 8.08 -0.19 -33.81
N SER A 237 8.48 -1.37 -33.38
CA SER A 237 8.89 -2.46 -34.27
C SER A 237 7.74 -3.19 -34.98
N GLY A 238 6.48 -2.85 -34.64
CA GLY A 238 5.29 -3.52 -35.18
C GLY A 238 5.06 -4.93 -34.63
N LYS A 239 5.77 -5.35 -33.58
CA LYS A 239 5.55 -6.66 -32.94
C LYS A 239 4.18 -6.73 -32.26
N ASN A 240 3.65 -5.59 -31.78
CA ASN A 240 2.37 -5.55 -31.09
C ASN A 240 1.19 -5.48 -32.08
N LYS A 241 0.45 -6.57 -32.19
CA LYS A 241 -0.68 -6.71 -33.13
C LYS A 241 -1.88 -5.81 -32.83
N SER A 242 -1.94 -5.21 -31.64
CA SER A 242 -3.01 -4.26 -31.26
C SER A 242 -2.80 -2.86 -31.82
N ILE A 243 -1.68 -2.63 -32.54
CA ILE A 243 -1.34 -1.34 -33.17
C ILE A 243 -1.62 -1.42 -34.67
N ASN A 244 -2.50 -0.55 -35.15
CA ASN A 244 -2.76 -0.40 -36.59
C ASN A 244 -1.68 0.47 -37.28
N SER A 245 -1.70 0.54 -38.61
CA SER A 245 -0.71 1.27 -39.42
C SER A 245 -0.64 2.76 -39.11
N ASP A 246 -1.78 3.39 -38.86
CA ASP A 246 -1.87 4.82 -38.59
C ASP A 246 -1.27 5.16 -37.23
N LEU A 247 -1.61 4.38 -36.19
CA LEU A 247 -1.04 4.51 -34.86
C LEU A 247 0.47 4.21 -34.88
N LEU A 248 0.90 3.18 -35.64
CA LEU A 248 2.31 2.85 -35.80
C LEU A 248 3.10 4.01 -36.37
N SER A 249 2.56 4.72 -37.37
CA SER A 249 3.21 5.90 -37.97
C SER A 249 3.33 7.05 -36.96
N ASN A 250 2.29 7.27 -36.15
CA ASN A 250 2.27 8.35 -35.16
C ASN A 250 3.26 8.14 -34.01
N ILE A 251 3.47 6.89 -33.56
CA ILE A 251 4.34 6.60 -32.43
C ILE A 251 5.84 6.55 -32.79
N GLN A 252 6.20 6.50 -34.06
CA GLN A 252 7.61 6.46 -34.48
C GLN A 252 8.42 7.65 -33.94
N ASN A 253 7.79 8.81 -33.78
CA ASN A 253 8.42 10.06 -33.32
C ASN A 253 8.43 10.19 -31.78
N ILE A 254 7.90 9.23 -31.01
CA ILE A 254 7.96 9.29 -29.55
C ILE A 254 9.40 8.98 -29.11
N GLU A 255 10.06 9.98 -28.52
CA GLU A 255 11.41 9.82 -27.98
C GLU A 255 11.39 9.81 -26.45
N PRO A 256 12.24 8.98 -25.79
CA PRO A 256 12.37 8.99 -24.34
C PRO A 256 12.82 10.35 -23.81
N ILE A 257 12.16 10.86 -22.79
CA ILE A 257 12.46 12.15 -22.17
C ILE A 257 13.27 11.92 -20.90
N SER A 258 14.55 12.27 -20.92
CA SER A 258 15.41 12.20 -19.74
C SER A 258 15.11 13.39 -18.81
N MET A 259 14.79 13.07 -17.54
CA MET A 259 14.50 14.08 -16.51
C MET A 259 15.28 13.86 -15.20
N ILE A 260 16.10 12.81 -15.14
CA ILE A 260 16.95 12.50 -13.99
C ILE A 260 18.39 12.33 -14.48
N LYS A 261 19.30 13.08 -13.88
CA LYS A 261 20.74 12.95 -14.09
C LYS A 261 21.32 12.17 -12.92
N THR A 262 21.97 11.03 -13.21
CA THR A 262 22.55 10.17 -12.19
C THR A 262 24.00 9.85 -12.56
N GLU A 263 24.93 10.07 -11.65
CA GLU A 263 26.34 9.76 -11.86
C GLU A 263 26.52 8.26 -12.19
N GLY A 264 27.21 7.99 -13.29
CA GLY A 264 27.49 6.63 -13.77
C GLY A 264 26.34 5.98 -14.58
N LEU A 265 25.28 6.74 -14.90
CA LEU A 265 24.24 6.35 -15.87
C LEU A 265 24.25 7.29 -17.08
N GLY A 266 23.86 6.76 -18.24
CA GLY A 266 23.67 7.56 -19.46
C GLY A 266 22.42 8.46 -19.40
N ASN A 267 22.17 9.19 -20.47
CA ASN A 267 20.98 10.03 -20.59
C ASN A 267 19.67 9.23 -20.67
N ILE A 268 19.73 8.00 -21.16
CA ILE A 268 18.57 7.10 -21.24
C ILE A 268 18.97 5.77 -20.57
N PRO A 269 19.05 5.75 -19.24
CA PRO A 269 19.55 4.59 -18.51
C PRO A 269 18.75 3.31 -18.75
N ALA A 270 17.45 3.42 -19.05
CA ALA A 270 16.61 2.29 -19.37
C ALA A 270 17.07 1.60 -20.70
N LYS A 271 17.42 2.40 -21.72
CA LYS A 271 18.01 1.87 -22.96
C LYS A 271 19.31 1.15 -22.70
N ASP A 272 20.23 1.80 -21.99
CA ASP A 272 21.58 1.29 -21.75
C ASP A 272 21.56 -0.07 -21.05
N ILE A 273 20.66 -0.25 -20.05
CA ILE A 273 20.57 -1.49 -19.30
C ILE A 273 19.87 -2.60 -20.09
N VAL A 274 18.81 -2.26 -20.85
CA VAL A 274 18.08 -3.21 -21.70
C VAL A 274 19.03 -3.80 -22.75
N GLU A 275 19.81 -2.94 -23.42
CA GLU A 275 20.83 -3.37 -24.40
C GLU A 275 21.95 -4.21 -23.75
N LYS A 276 22.46 -3.78 -22.57
CA LYS A 276 23.49 -4.49 -21.81
C LYS A 276 23.07 -5.89 -21.39
N MET A 277 21.81 -6.05 -20.96
CA MET A 277 21.28 -7.34 -20.51
C MET A 277 20.74 -8.21 -21.64
N GLY A 278 20.71 -7.69 -22.89
CA GLY A 278 20.21 -8.40 -24.06
C GLY A 278 18.72 -8.75 -23.93
N ILE A 279 17.90 -7.82 -23.40
CA ILE A 279 16.46 -7.95 -23.28
C ILE A 279 15.83 -7.77 -24.65
N SER A 280 14.93 -8.67 -25.06
CA SER A 280 14.40 -8.75 -26.41
C SER A 280 12.93 -8.34 -26.57
N ASP A 281 12.17 -8.38 -25.49
CA ASP A 281 10.74 -8.07 -25.47
C ASP A 281 10.25 -7.66 -24.08
N GLN A 282 9.02 -7.14 -23.99
CA GLN A 282 8.42 -6.62 -22.76
C GLN A 282 8.07 -7.70 -21.72
N ASP A 283 8.11 -8.98 -22.09
CA ASP A 283 7.79 -10.10 -21.19
C ASP A 283 9.06 -10.78 -20.63
N ASP A 284 10.27 -10.27 -20.96
CA ASP A 284 11.55 -10.79 -20.49
C ASP A 284 11.69 -10.61 -18.96
N PRO A 285 11.88 -11.70 -18.18
CA PRO A 285 11.99 -11.61 -16.71
C PRO A 285 13.18 -10.76 -16.21
N LYS A 286 14.22 -10.57 -17.03
CA LYS A 286 15.36 -9.70 -16.69
C LYS A 286 14.97 -8.23 -16.50
N LEU A 287 13.80 -7.82 -17.01
CA LEU A 287 13.31 -6.45 -16.83
C LEU A 287 13.11 -6.08 -15.37
N GLU A 288 12.76 -7.04 -14.49
CA GLU A 288 12.65 -6.79 -13.06
C GLU A 288 14.00 -6.40 -12.42
N ASP A 289 15.06 -7.13 -12.76
CA ASP A 289 16.41 -6.86 -12.25
C ASP A 289 16.97 -5.55 -12.82
N ALA A 290 16.74 -5.29 -14.10
CA ALA A 290 17.09 -4.03 -14.75
C ALA A 290 16.42 -2.84 -14.06
N THR A 291 15.14 -2.98 -13.73
CA THR A 291 14.36 -1.94 -13.03
C THR A 291 14.90 -1.68 -11.63
N LYS A 292 15.18 -2.73 -10.85
CA LYS A 292 15.76 -2.60 -9.50
C LYS A 292 17.10 -1.88 -9.52
N GLU A 293 17.97 -2.21 -10.50
CA GLU A 293 19.30 -1.60 -10.64
C GLU A 293 19.21 -0.09 -10.92
N ILE A 294 18.35 0.33 -11.85
CA ILE A 294 18.18 1.77 -12.17
C ILE A 294 17.54 2.50 -11.01
N TYR A 295 16.41 2.02 -10.50
CA TYR A 295 15.63 2.73 -9.48
C TYR A 295 16.43 2.95 -8.20
N SER A 296 17.22 1.97 -7.78
CA SER A 296 18.10 2.13 -6.62
C SER A 296 19.12 3.24 -6.83
N LYS A 297 19.79 3.27 -7.99
CA LYS A 297 20.79 4.29 -8.29
C LYS A 297 20.19 5.69 -8.39
N GLU A 298 19.06 5.82 -9.08
CA GLU A 298 18.38 7.10 -9.26
C GLU A 298 17.83 7.64 -7.94
N PHE A 299 17.23 6.82 -7.10
CA PHE A 299 16.67 7.25 -5.83
C PHE A 299 17.74 7.87 -4.90
N TYR A 300 18.91 7.25 -4.81
CA TYR A 300 19.96 7.73 -3.91
C TYR A 300 20.84 8.84 -4.50
N LYS A 301 21.07 8.84 -5.83
CA LYS A 301 22.03 9.73 -6.49
C LYS A 301 21.42 10.61 -7.56
N GLY A 302 20.14 10.41 -7.92
CA GLY A 302 19.49 11.12 -8.99
C GLY A 302 19.20 12.58 -8.63
N ILE A 303 19.47 13.44 -9.59
CA ILE A 303 19.19 14.88 -9.55
C ILE A 303 18.24 15.20 -10.69
N LEU A 304 17.18 15.94 -10.39
CA LEU A 304 16.18 16.34 -11.37
C LEU A 304 16.78 17.32 -12.39
N ALA A 305 16.53 17.08 -13.67
CA ALA A 305 17.04 17.88 -14.79
C ALA A 305 16.23 19.17 -14.98
N ASP A 306 16.70 20.05 -15.86
CA ASP A 306 16.14 21.39 -16.07
C ASP A 306 14.69 21.38 -16.57
N ASN A 307 14.26 20.32 -17.27
CA ASN A 307 12.89 20.13 -17.75
C ASN A 307 11.87 19.79 -16.65
N THR A 308 12.29 19.63 -15.40
CA THR A 308 11.42 19.39 -14.24
C THR A 308 10.93 20.68 -13.56
N LYS A 309 11.03 21.82 -14.27
CA LYS A 309 10.52 23.15 -13.82
C LYS A 309 11.12 23.57 -12.46
N GLN A 310 10.27 23.92 -11.49
CA GLN A 310 10.67 24.40 -10.17
C GLN A 310 11.41 23.35 -9.32
N PHE A 311 11.48 22.11 -9.76
CA PHE A 311 12.16 21.03 -9.06
C PHE A 311 13.57 20.74 -9.61
N ALA A 312 13.97 21.41 -10.68
CA ALA A 312 15.29 21.27 -11.29
C ALA A 312 16.42 21.43 -10.27
N GLY A 313 17.45 20.57 -10.36
CA GLY A 313 18.59 20.58 -9.51
C GLY A 313 18.41 19.95 -8.12
N LYS A 314 17.18 19.55 -7.74
CA LYS A 314 16.93 18.88 -6.47
C LYS A 314 17.22 17.38 -6.57
N LYS A 315 17.60 16.77 -5.44
CA LYS A 315 17.69 15.32 -5.31
C LYS A 315 16.30 14.69 -5.30
N ILE A 316 16.16 13.52 -5.89
CA ILE A 316 14.87 12.80 -5.93
C ILE A 316 14.30 12.58 -4.53
N SER A 317 15.14 12.15 -3.56
CA SER A 317 14.73 11.90 -2.18
C SER A 317 14.13 13.13 -1.47
N GLU A 318 14.51 14.34 -1.89
CA GLU A 318 14.02 15.60 -1.34
C GLU A 318 12.79 16.13 -2.12
N ALA A 319 12.83 15.97 -3.44
CA ALA A 319 11.81 16.50 -4.34
C ALA A 319 10.50 15.70 -4.35
N LYS A 320 10.56 14.41 -4.02
CA LYS A 320 9.40 13.50 -4.10
C LYS A 320 8.18 14.02 -3.33
N ASP A 321 8.39 14.42 -2.08
CA ASP A 321 7.30 14.91 -1.23
C ASP A 321 6.78 16.27 -1.68
N GLU A 322 7.68 17.16 -2.12
CA GLU A 322 7.28 18.45 -2.67
C GLU A 322 6.47 18.32 -3.98
N ILE A 323 6.85 17.39 -4.85
CA ILE A 323 6.10 17.09 -6.08
C ILE A 323 4.73 16.52 -5.73
N LYS A 324 4.66 15.59 -4.78
CA LYS A 324 3.39 15.06 -4.28
C LYS A 324 2.47 16.19 -3.78
N GLU A 325 2.99 17.09 -2.95
CA GLU A 325 2.22 18.23 -2.46
C GLU A 325 1.77 19.13 -3.61
N TRP A 326 2.63 19.40 -4.57
CA TRP A 326 2.33 20.25 -5.71
C TRP A 326 1.21 19.67 -6.58
N ILE A 327 1.28 18.39 -6.99
CA ILE A 327 0.24 17.77 -7.82
C ILE A 327 -1.08 17.61 -7.06
N THR A 328 -1.03 17.46 -5.73
CA THR A 328 -2.21 17.48 -4.88
C THR A 328 -2.88 18.85 -4.85
N LYS A 329 -2.09 19.93 -4.71
CA LYS A 329 -2.59 21.30 -4.70
C LYS A 329 -3.26 21.71 -6.01
N ILE A 330 -2.79 21.24 -7.15
CA ILE A 330 -3.42 21.51 -8.46
C ILE A 330 -4.64 20.60 -8.73
N GLY A 331 -5.03 19.73 -7.79
CA GLY A 331 -6.24 18.91 -7.87
C GLY A 331 -6.15 17.72 -8.83
N THR A 332 -4.95 17.38 -9.31
CA THR A 332 -4.73 16.31 -10.29
C THR A 332 -4.18 15.02 -9.68
N ALA A 333 -4.05 14.97 -8.36
CA ALA A 333 -3.59 13.80 -7.65
C ALA A 333 -4.64 13.23 -6.69
N ASP A 334 -4.47 11.96 -6.37
CA ASP A 334 -5.19 11.24 -5.33
C ASP A 334 -4.26 10.17 -4.73
N ILE A 335 -4.73 9.44 -3.72
CA ILE A 335 -3.94 8.42 -3.03
C ILE A 335 -4.65 7.06 -3.13
N LEU A 336 -3.86 6.03 -3.43
CA LEU A 336 -4.25 4.63 -3.32
C LEU A 336 -3.29 3.94 -2.35
N LEU A 337 -3.85 3.21 -1.39
CA LEU A 337 -3.08 2.39 -0.45
C LEU A 337 -3.25 0.92 -0.81
N GLU A 338 -2.13 0.21 -0.96
CA GLU A 338 -2.11 -1.22 -1.25
C GLU A 338 -1.17 -1.95 -0.30
N LEU A 339 -1.48 -3.23 -0.04
CA LEU A 339 -0.59 -4.08 0.74
C LEU A 339 0.71 -4.33 -0.03
N THR A 340 1.85 -4.07 0.60
CA THR A 340 3.18 -4.17 -0.02
C THR A 340 3.50 -5.60 -0.47
N ASN A 341 3.09 -6.60 0.33
CA ASN A 341 3.37 -8.02 0.11
C ASN A 341 2.13 -8.78 -0.40
N SER A 342 1.28 -8.12 -1.20
CA SER A 342 0.07 -8.77 -1.76
C SER A 342 0.42 -10.02 -2.60
N PRO A 343 -0.39 -11.11 -2.51
CA PRO A 343 -1.62 -11.23 -1.72
C PRO A 343 -1.39 -11.62 -0.25
N VAL A 344 -1.85 -10.80 0.68
CA VAL A 344 -1.91 -11.16 2.10
C VAL A 344 -3.26 -11.78 2.39
N LYS A 345 -3.30 -12.99 2.99
CA LYS A 345 -4.55 -13.70 3.29
C LYS A 345 -4.81 -13.73 4.79
N CYS A 346 -6.02 -13.37 5.18
CA CYS A 346 -6.51 -13.58 6.54
C CYS A 346 -6.61 -15.08 6.86
N ARG A 347 -6.61 -15.47 8.12
CA ARG A 347 -6.83 -16.87 8.57
C ARG A 347 -8.16 -17.45 8.07
N CYS A 348 -9.15 -16.62 7.78
CA CYS A 348 -10.40 -17.06 7.15
C CYS A 348 -10.28 -17.36 5.65
N GLY A 349 -9.08 -17.25 5.07
CA GLY A 349 -8.78 -17.47 3.65
C GLY A 349 -9.08 -16.29 2.72
N ALA A 350 -9.75 -15.24 3.20
CA ALA A 350 -10.03 -14.06 2.39
C ALA A 350 -8.77 -13.21 2.17
N GLU A 351 -8.64 -12.61 0.99
CA GLU A 351 -7.59 -11.65 0.68
C GLU A 351 -7.83 -10.33 1.42
N CYS A 352 -6.80 -9.88 2.13
CA CYS A 352 -6.81 -8.63 2.87
C CYS A 352 -6.62 -7.42 1.94
N VAL A 353 -7.13 -6.28 2.39
CA VAL A 353 -6.99 -4.98 1.72
C VAL A 353 -6.49 -3.95 2.72
N VAL A 354 -6.15 -2.76 2.26
CA VAL A 354 -5.96 -1.60 3.14
C VAL A 354 -7.30 -0.88 3.29
N LYS A 355 -7.71 -0.62 4.54
CA LYS A 355 -8.89 0.17 4.85
C LYS A 355 -8.51 1.39 5.68
N LEU A 356 -9.08 2.54 5.35
CA LEU A 356 -8.95 3.75 6.16
C LEU A 356 -10.02 3.72 7.26
N LEU A 357 -9.57 3.59 8.50
CA LEU A 357 -10.45 3.72 9.68
C LEU A 357 -10.50 5.18 10.10
N THR A 358 -11.69 5.76 10.16
CA THR A 358 -11.91 7.15 10.57
C THR A 358 -12.43 7.27 11.99
N ASN A 359 -12.32 8.46 12.55
CA ASN A 359 -12.79 8.77 13.92
C ASN A 359 -12.22 7.84 15.01
N GLN A 360 -11.03 7.29 14.79
CA GLN A 360 -10.36 6.44 15.75
C GLN A 360 -9.54 7.26 16.75
N TRP A 361 -9.39 6.73 17.96
CA TRP A 361 -8.52 7.30 18.98
C TRP A 361 -7.12 6.68 18.89
N PHE A 362 -6.11 7.55 18.92
CA PHE A 362 -4.69 7.17 18.83
C PHE A 362 -3.92 7.71 20.02
N LEU A 363 -2.98 6.90 20.52
CA LEU A 363 -1.88 7.39 21.35
C LEU A 363 -0.96 8.22 20.47
N ASP A 364 -0.76 9.50 20.84
CA ASP A 364 0.06 10.44 20.07
C ASP A 364 1.55 10.30 20.41
N TYR A 365 2.18 9.23 19.93
CA TYR A 365 3.62 9.04 20.06
C TYR A 365 4.44 9.98 19.15
N SER A 366 3.81 10.69 18.21
CA SER A 366 4.47 11.75 17.41
C SER A 366 4.67 13.04 18.19
N ASN A 367 4.03 13.21 19.34
CA ASN A 367 4.09 14.41 20.15
C ASN A 367 5.52 14.77 20.52
N LYS A 368 5.98 15.94 20.06
CA LYS A 368 7.37 16.40 20.24
C LYS A 368 7.80 16.50 21.70
N ASP A 369 6.89 16.98 22.56
CA ASP A 369 7.19 17.14 23.98
C ASP A 369 7.26 15.79 24.69
N TRP A 370 6.40 14.85 24.30
CA TRP A 370 6.46 13.48 24.78
C TRP A 370 7.77 12.81 24.37
N LYS A 371 8.16 12.88 23.08
CA LYS A 371 9.43 12.32 22.57
C LYS A 371 10.64 12.89 23.33
N LYS A 372 10.66 14.21 23.50
CA LYS A 372 11.74 14.86 24.26
C LYS A 372 11.86 14.33 25.71
N LYS A 373 10.73 14.14 26.38
CA LYS A 373 10.70 13.55 27.73
C LYS A 373 11.12 12.08 27.72
N ALA A 374 10.72 11.32 26.71
CA ALA A 374 11.09 9.92 26.54
C ALA A 374 12.61 9.76 26.34
N HIS A 375 13.25 10.58 25.50
CA HIS A 375 14.70 10.60 25.34
C HIS A 375 15.43 10.96 26.64
N VAL A 376 14.99 12.00 27.37
CA VAL A 376 15.56 12.35 28.68
C VAL A 376 15.44 11.21 29.69
N CYS A 377 14.34 10.46 29.66
CA CYS A 377 14.17 9.29 30.51
C CYS A 377 15.13 8.17 30.07
N PHE A 378 15.22 7.92 28.79
CA PHE A 378 16.07 6.88 28.21
C PHE A 378 17.55 7.13 28.44
N GLU A 379 18.02 8.39 28.38
CA GLU A 379 19.40 8.76 28.68
C GLU A 379 19.84 8.32 30.09
N LYS A 380 18.89 8.29 31.04
CA LYS A 380 19.16 7.90 32.43
C LYS A 380 19.10 6.39 32.66
N MET A 381 18.67 5.62 31.67
CA MET A 381 18.56 4.16 31.79
C MET A 381 19.91 3.48 31.61
N ASN A 382 20.18 2.46 32.40
CA ASN A 382 21.28 1.56 32.19
C ASN A 382 20.86 0.44 31.23
N ILE A 383 21.39 0.47 30.01
CA ILE A 383 21.05 -0.49 28.93
C ILE A 383 22.18 -1.50 28.78
N LEU A 384 21.86 -2.78 28.86
CA LEU A 384 22.80 -3.89 28.72
C LEU A 384 22.28 -4.89 27.65
N PRO A 385 23.10 -5.24 26.65
CA PRO A 385 24.40 -4.65 26.33
C PRO A 385 24.26 -3.21 25.77
N ASN A 386 25.29 -2.38 25.92
CA ASN A 386 25.23 -0.96 25.55
C ASN A 386 25.07 -0.73 24.04
N GLU A 387 25.47 -1.71 23.22
CA GLU A 387 25.39 -1.66 21.76
C GLU A 387 23.98 -1.49 21.25
N ILE A 388 22.96 -1.99 21.96
CA ILE A 388 21.55 -1.86 21.54
C ILE A 388 20.95 -0.47 21.81
N ARG A 389 21.66 0.42 22.51
CA ARG A 389 21.17 1.77 22.85
C ARG A 389 20.74 2.55 21.60
N SER A 390 21.53 2.48 20.52
CA SER A 390 21.21 3.18 19.27
C SER A 390 19.91 2.70 18.63
N GLU A 391 19.52 1.44 18.86
CA GLU A 391 18.27 0.91 18.32
C GLU A 391 17.05 1.45 19.09
N PHE A 392 17.16 1.64 20.41
CA PHE A 392 16.10 2.29 21.19
C PHE A 392 15.88 3.75 20.77
N ASP A 393 16.94 4.51 20.50
CA ASP A 393 16.83 5.88 20.00
C ASP A 393 16.10 5.92 18.66
N LYS A 394 16.48 5.04 17.71
CA LYS A 394 15.80 4.91 16.42
C LYS A 394 14.32 4.55 16.58
N VAL A 395 13.98 3.63 17.48
CA VAL A 395 12.60 3.24 17.75
C VAL A 395 11.80 4.41 18.33
N LEU A 396 12.35 5.16 19.29
CA LEU A 396 11.69 6.35 19.86
C LEU A 396 11.41 7.40 18.79
N ASP A 397 12.35 7.63 17.87
CA ASP A 397 12.17 8.57 16.77
C ASP A 397 11.16 8.08 15.73
N TRP A 398 11.17 6.78 15.47
CA TRP A 398 10.27 6.14 14.50
C TRP A 398 8.82 6.06 14.98
N LEU A 399 8.55 5.95 16.29
CA LEU A 399 7.19 5.83 16.82
C LEU A 399 6.27 6.94 16.29
N ARG A 400 5.10 6.52 15.80
CA ARG A 400 4.01 7.36 15.31
C ARG A 400 2.74 7.08 16.12
N GLU A 401 1.64 7.69 15.72
CA GLU A 401 0.33 7.46 16.33
C GLU A 401 -0.01 5.97 16.31
N ARG A 402 -0.53 5.48 17.44
CA ARG A 402 -0.94 4.09 17.58
C ARG A 402 -2.39 4.01 18.02
N ALA A 403 -3.19 3.24 17.29
CA ALA A 403 -4.61 3.08 17.63
C ALA A 403 -4.80 2.56 19.06
N CYS A 404 -5.72 3.20 19.80
CA CYS A 404 -6.05 2.80 21.17
C CYS A 404 -6.85 1.50 21.20
N ALA A 405 -7.66 1.26 20.17
CA ALA A 405 -8.47 0.07 20.01
C ALA A 405 -8.51 -0.33 18.53
N ARG A 406 -8.80 -1.60 18.28
CA ARG A 406 -9.13 -2.12 16.96
C ARG A 406 -10.66 -2.20 16.88
N GLN A 407 -11.28 -1.44 16.00
CA GLN A 407 -12.72 -1.49 15.73
C GLN A 407 -12.98 -1.66 14.25
#